data_ce66f289e2eb117c38c1349831172ac0
#
_entry.id   ce66f289e2eb117c38c1349831172ac0
#
_cell.length_a   1.000
_cell.length_b   1.000
_cell.length_c   1.000
_cell.angle_alpha   90.00
_cell.angle_beta   90.00
_cell.angle_gamma   90.00
#
_symmetry.space_group_name_H-M   'P 1'
#
loop_
_entity.id
_entity.type
_entity.pdbx_description
1 polymer ?
#
loop_
_entity_poly.entity_id
_entity_poly.type
_entity_poly.pdbx_seq_one_letter_code
_entity_poly.pdbx_strand_id
1 'polypeptide(L)'
;MNILSGGQLRKLSLIQAMLDEPDLLLLDEPTNHLDIESIKWLENFLIKEFKGSYLVISHNRDFLRNITNKVFWIDRGKVKVSPKGFKFFEEWKSLLLQHEERELKNKKKVLDNETDWLSKGVKARRKRNERRKEEFFSFKESYEQQRSDFIKTISKIRIPLEDKKDNNGPNILVNFINVSKSFEDNNTPKIIIKDFSFKLMRNEKIGIIGKNGVGKSSFLKMISGDLVLDHGKIKIKKDINFSFFNQDAENFDDSKS
;
A
#
# COMPACT_ATOMS: atom_id res chain seq x y z
N MET A 1 9.21 18.46 -33.34
CA MET A 1 9.78 17.42 -32.45
C MET A 1 8.85 16.21 -32.32
N ASN A 2 8.60 15.48 -33.42
CA ASN A 2 7.67 14.33 -33.42
C ASN A 2 8.33 13.08 -33.99
N ILE A 3 9.55 12.73 -33.52
CA ILE A 3 10.34 11.65 -34.10
C ILE A 3 10.42 10.44 -33.15
N LEU A 4 10.11 10.62 -31.85
CA LEU A 4 10.22 9.55 -30.86
C LEU A 4 8.89 8.81 -30.64
N SER A 5 8.95 7.47 -30.57
CA SER A 5 7.80 6.66 -30.18
C SER A 5 7.46 6.89 -28.69
N GLY A 6 6.19 6.67 -28.30
CA GLY A 6 5.76 6.80 -26.91
C GLY A 6 6.62 6.02 -25.89
N GLY A 7 7.13 4.84 -26.31
CA GLY A 7 8.07 4.06 -25.51
C GLY A 7 9.46 4.71 -25.39
N GLN A 8 9.94 5.38 -26.43
CA GLN A 8 11.22 6.11 -26.40
C GLN A 8 11.12 7.36 -25.54
N LEU A 9 10.00 8.10 -25.63
CA LEU A 9 9.75 9.25 -24.75
C LEU A 9 9.72 8.84 -23.28
N ARG A 10 9.10 7.71 -22.97
CA ARG A 10 9.09 7.18 -21.58
C ARG A 10 10.47 6.74 -21.11
N LYS A 11 11.26 6.09 -21.95
CA LYS A 11 12.67 5.79 -21.60
C LYS A 11 13.44 7.07 -21.28
N LEU A 12 13.24 8.11 -22.07
CA LEU A 12 13.90 9.40 -21.87
C LEU A 12 13.49 10.05 -20.54
N SER A 13 12.19 10.09 -20.24
CA SER A 13 11.66 10.61 -18.96
C SER A 13 12.19 9.83 -17.76
N LEU A 14 12.31 8.50 -17.90
CA LEU A 14 12.84 7.65 -16.85
C LEU A 14 14.34 7.93 -16.61
N ILE A 15 15.12 8.04 -17.70
CA ILE A 15 16.54 8.41 -17.63
C ILE A 15 16.71 9.80 -17.01
N GLN A 16 15.88 10.77 -17.39
CA GLN A 16 15.91 12.12 -16.83
C GLN A 16 15.65 12.11 -15.31
N ALA A 17 14.63 11.38 -14.84
CA ALA A 17 14.35 11.24 -13.40
C ALA A 17 15.49 10.58 -12.61
N MET A 18 16.39 9.86 -13.29
CA MET A 18 17.54 9.18 -12.71
C MET A 18 18.84 9.99 -12.77
N LEU A 19 18.98 10.89 -13.74
CA LEU A 19 20.19 11.70 -13.93
C LEU A 19 20.50 12.61 -12.74
N ASP A 20 19.47 13.03 -12.01
CA ASP A 20 19.63 13.89 -10.83
C ASP A 20 20.14 13.11 -9.58
N GLU A 21 20.45 11.82 -9.72
CA GLU A 21 20.84 10.92 -8.60
C GLU A 21 19.99 11.12 -7.34
N PRO A 22 18.65 11.00 -7.43
CA PRO A 22 17.79 11.32 -6.31
C PRO A 22 17.98 10.33 -5.15
N ASP A 23 17.84 10.81 -3.91
CA ASP A 23 17.82 9.94 -2.72
C ASP A 23 16.57 9.05 -2.68
N LEU A 24 15.47 9.52 -3.27
CA LEU A 24 14.18 8.82 -3.36
C LEU A 24 13.58 8.94 -4.75
N LEU A 25 13.33 7.80 -5.40
CA LEU A 25 12.71 7.69 -6.71
C LEU A 25 11.28 7.14 -6.57
N LEU A 26 10.30 7.83 -7.13
CA LEU A 26 8.89 7.44 -7.16
C LEU A 26 8.52 6.98 -8.58
N LEU A 27 8.11 5.72 -8.73
CA LEU A 27 7.84 5.08 -10.01
C LEU A 27 6.37 4.61 -10.08
N ASP A 28 5.58 5.21 -10.96
CA ASP A 28 4.20 4.78 -11.23
C ASP A 28 4.12 4.06 -12.58
N GLU A 29 3.95 2.73 -12.53
CA GLU A 29 3.87 1.80 -13.68
C GLU A 29 5.04 2.01 -14.70
N PRO A 30 6.29 2.00 -14.27
CA PRO A 30 7.42 2.31 -15.14
C PRO A 30 7.63 1.26 -16.25
N THR A 31 7.06 0.08 -16.10
CA THR A 31 7.14 -1.02 -17.07
C THR A 31 6.12 -0.95 -18.21
N ASN A 32 5.11 -0.06 -18.09
CA ASN A 32 4.08 0.08 -19.13
C ASN A 32 4.69 0.63 -20.43
N HIS A 33 4.38 -0.03 -21.55
CA HIS A 33 4.87 0.30 -22.89
C HIS A 33 6.40 0.14 -23.07
N LEU A 34 7.12 -0.47 -22.12
CA LEU A 34 8.50 -0.88 -22.31
C LEU A 34 8.55 -2.30 -22.89
N ASP A 35 9.50 -2.52 -23.79
CA ASP A 35 9.87 -3.85 -24.26
C ASP A 35 10.64 -4.65 -23.19
N ILE A 36 10.76 -5.95 -23.39
CA ILE A 36 11.42 -6.86 -22.46
C ILE A 36 12.88 -6.44 -22.16
N GLU A 37 13.59 -5.95 -23.17
CA GLU A 37 14.98 -5.52 -23.01
C GLU A 37 15.08 -4.27 -22.14
N SER A 38 14.15 -3.33 -22.33
CA SER A 38 14.06 -2.11 -21.51
C SER A 38 13.66 -2.38 -20.07
N ILE A 39 12.77 -3.35 -19.83
CA ILE A 39 12.42 -3.78 -18.48
C ILE A 39 13.64 -4.40 -17.79
N LYS A 40 14.38 -5.27 -18.47
CA LYS A 40 15.61 -5.87 -17.93
C LYS A 40 16.70 -4.83 -17.66
N TRP A 41 16.84 -3.83 -18.53
CA TRP A 41 17.75 -2.72 -18.31
C TRP A 41 17.36 -1.94 -17.04
N LEU A 42 16.06 -1.61 -16.88
CA LEU A 42 15.55 -0.91 -15.70
C LEU A 42 15.76 -1.72 -14.41
N GLU A 43 15.50 -3.04 -14.43
CA GLU A 43 15.80 -3.93 -13.31
C GLU A 43 17.27 -3.87 -12.91
N ASN A 44 18.17 -4.02 -13.90
CA ASN A 44 19.61 -4.00 -13.66
C ASN A 44 20.06 -2.66 -13.09
N PHE A 45 19.57 -1.55 -13.62
CA PHE A 45 19.85 -0.22 -13.12
C PHE A 45 19.39 -0.06 -11.64
N LEU A 46 18.14 -0.38 -11.34
CA LEU A 46 17.58 -0.26 -9.99
C LEU A 46 18.28 -1.16 -8.96
N ILE A 47 18.78 -2.32 -9.38
CA ILE A 47 19.43 -3.28 -8.48
C ILE A 47 20.91 -2.94 -8.28
N LYS A 48 21.64 -2.55 -9.35
CA LYS A 48 23.11 -2.48 -9.34
C LYS A 48 23.66 -1.07 -9.28
N GLU A 49 22.99 -0.12 -9.92
CA GLU A 49 23.51 1.23 -10.13
C GLU A 49 22.85 2.25 -9.21
N PHE A 50 21.54 2.16 -9.02
CA PHE A 50 20.81 3.11 -8.19
C PHE A 50 21.05 2.87 -6.71
N LYS A 51 21.65 3.85 -6.03
CA LYS A 51 22.02 3.78 -4.60
C LYS A 51 20.94 4.33 -3.65
N GLY A 52 19.96 5.04 -4.18
CA GLY A 52 18.87 5.62 -3.41
C GLY A 52 17.79 4.62 -3.01
N SER A 53 16.72 5.13 -2.41
CA SER A 53 15.51 4.38 -2.11
C SER A 53 14.49 4.60 -3.22
N TYR A 54 13.59 3.64 -3.44
CA TYR A 54 12.48 3.86 -4.36
C TYR A 54 11.18 3.26 -3.87
N LEU A 55 10.07 3.87 -4.31
CA LEU A 55 8.73 3.32 -4.23
C LEU A 55 8.23 3.08 -5.66
N VAL A 56 7.76 1.87 -5.92
CA VAL A 56 7.31 1.48 -7.25
C VAL A 56 5.90 0.90 -7.21
N ILE A 57 5.07 1.35 -8.13
CA ILE A 57 3.79 0.73 -8.46
C ILE A 57 4.00 -0.01 -9.78
N SER A 58 3.67 -1.29 -9.85
CA SER A 58 3.66 -2.04 -11.10
C SER A 58 2.69 -3.22 -11.06
N HIS A 59 2.15 -3.55 -12.23
CA HIS A 59 1.40 -4.79 -12.47
C HIS A 59 2.31 -5.94 -12.90
N ASN A 60 3.56 -5.65 -13.27
CA ASN A 60 4.54 -6.66 -13.67
C ASN A 60 5.12 -7.36 -12.42
N ARG A 61 4.62 -8.58 -12.17
CA ARG A 61 5.00 -9.36 -11.00
C ARG A 61 6.47 -9.77 -10.98
N ASP A 62 7.03 -10.10 -12.14
CA ASP A 62 8.42 -10.55 -12.23
C ASP A 62 9.36 -9.36 -11.98
N PHE A 63 9.03 -8.20 -12.53
CA PHE A 63 9.73 -6.96 -12.21
C PHE A 63 9.73 -6.69 -10.69
N LEU A 64 8.55 -6.70 -10.04
CA LEU A 64 8.46 -6.48 -8.59
C LEU A 64 9.24 -7.54 -7.77
N ARG A 65 9.24 -8.81 -8.20
CA ARG A 65 9.99 -9.88 -7.54
C ARG A 65 11.48 -9.61 -7.50
N ASN A 66 12.00 -9.06 -8.60
CA ASN A 66 13.45 -8.86 -8.75
C ASN A 66 13.94 -7.63 -8.00
N ILE A 67 13.13 -6.56 -7.93
CA ILE A 67 13.62 -5.26 -7.46
C ILE A 67 13.19 -4.90 -6.02
N THR A 68 12.18 -5.54 -5.42
CA THR A 68 11.65 -5.09 -4.12
C THR A 68 12.15 -5.92 -2.96
N ASN A 69 12.41 -5.27 -1.82
CA ASN A 69 12.74 -5.90 -0.53
C ASN A 69 11.61 -5.75 0.51
N LYS A 70 10.62 -4.88 0.27
CA LYS A 70 9.39 -4.72 1.05
C LYS A 70 8.20 -4.50 0.13
N VAL A 71 6.97 -4.71 0.64
CA VAL A 71 5.75 -4.46 -0.12
C VAL A 71 4.73 -3.74 0.73
N PHE A 72 4.14 -2.68 0.21
CA PHE A 72 2.94 -2.04 0.73
C PHE A 72 1.71 -2.62 0.04
N TRP A 73 0.88 -3.30 0.80
CA TRP A 73 -0.40 -3.80 0.31
C TRP A 73 -1.53 -2.88 0.75
N ILE A 74 -2.09 -2.13 -0.20
CA ILE A 74 -3.24 -1.27 0.03
C ILE A 74 -4.52 -2.10 -0.14
N ASP A 75 -5.22 -2.35 0.95
CA ASP A 75 -6.45 -3.15 0.99
C ASP A 75 -7.44 -2.58 2.00
N ARG A 76 -8.69 -2.42 1.60
CA ARG A 76 -9.79 -1.95 2.47
C ARG A 76 -9.47 -0.65 3.24
N GLY A 77 -8.86 0.33 2.58
CA GLY A 77 -8.45 1.60 3.18
C GLY A 77 -7.31 1.50 4.21
N LYS A 78 -6.63 0.35 4.28
CA LYS A 78 -5.46 0.13 5.15
C LYS A 78 -4.25 -0.23 4.32
N VAL A 79 -3.08 0.23 4.75
CA VAL A 79 -1.79 -0.20 4.19
C VAL A 79 -1.19 -1.24 5.12
N LYS A 80 -1.03 -2.44 4.61
CA LYS A 80 -0.35 -3.54 5.32
C LYS A 80 1.07 -3.66 4.74
N VAL A 81 2.07 -3.76 5.60
CA VAL A 81 3.47 -3.79 5.20
C VAL A 81 3.99 -5.22 5.28
N SER A 82 4.37 -5.78 4.13
CA SER A 82 5.13 -7.02 4.10
C SER A 82 6.60 -6.71 4.42
N PRO A 83 7.19 -7.39 5.42
CA PRO A 83 8.60 -7.14 5.81
C PRO A 83 9.59 -7.69 4.78
N LYS A 84 9.12 -8.39 3.75
CA LYS A 84 9.89 -9.02 2.69
C LYS A 84 9.40 -8.57 1.33
N GLY A 85 10.28 -8.69 0.30
CA GLY A 85 9.97 -8.32 -1.07
C GLY A 85 8.81 -9.11 -1.70
N PHE A 86 8.43 -8.70 -2.89
CA PHE A 86 7.27 -9.26 -3.60
C PHE A 86 7.39 -10.78 -3.86
N LYS A 87 8.61 -11.32 -3.92
CA LYS A 87 8.84 -12.77 -4.03
C LYS A 87 8.11 -13.58 -2.95
N PHE A 88 7.97 -13.03 -1.75
CA PHE A 88 7.37 -13.69 -0.58
C PHE A 88 5.99 -13.14 -0.22
N PHE A 89 5.47 -12.24 -1.04
CA PHE A 89 4.24 -11.53 -0.76
C PHE A 89 3.02 -12.44 -0.67
N GLU A 90 2.87 -13.39 -1.59
CA GLU A 90 1.70 -14.27 -1.62
C GLU A 90 1.61 -15.16 -0.37
N GLU A 91 2.76 -15.63 0.12
CA GLU A 91 2.83 -16.41 1.37
C GLU A 91 2.46 -15.54 2.57
N TRP A 92 3.14 -14.42 2.73
CA TRP A 92 2.84 -13.49 3.81
C TRP A 92 1.36 -13.10 3.83
N LYS A 93 0.77 -12.84 2.68
CA LYS A 93 -0.64 -12.53 2.51
C LYS A 93 -1.54 -13.70 2.92
N SER A 94 -1.17 -14.92 2.54
CA SER A 94 -1.92 -16.13 2.92
C SER A 94 -1.94 -16.30 4.44
N LEU A 95 -0.79 -16.18 5.10
CA LEU A 95 -0.69 -16.26 6.55
C LEU A 95 -1.53 -15.19 7.25
N LEU A 96 -1.49 -13.94 6.73
CA LEU A 96 -2.27 -12.83 7.29
C LEU A 96 -3.78 -13.06 7.15
N LEU A 97 -4.23 -13.61 6.02
CA LEU A 97 -5.64 -13.95 5.81
C LEU A 97 -6.08 -15.13 6.69
N GLN A 98 -5.22 -16.12 6.91
CA GLN A 98 -5.51 -17.22 7.85
C GLN A 98 -5.64 -16.72 9.29
N HIS A 99 -4.80 -15.76 9.69
CA HIS A 99 -4.91 -15.15 11.01
C HIS A 99 -6.23 -14.39 11.16
N GLU A 100 -6.58 -13.57 10.18
CA GLU A 100 -7.85 -12.83 10.15
C GLU A 100 -9.07 -13.77 10.19
N GLU A 101 -9.02 -14.87 9.46
CA GLU A 101 -10.08 -15.92 9.50
C GLU A 101 -10.24 -16.53 10.89
N ARG A 102 -9.11 -16.86 11.57
CA ARG A 102 -9.14 -17.38 12.94
C ARG A 102 -9.74 -16.37 13.93
N GLU A 103 -9.35 -15.11 13.80
CA GLU A 103 -9.93 -14.03 14.63
C GLU A 103 -11.44 -13.89 14.41
N LEU A 104 -11.91 -13.93 13.17
CA LEU A 104 -13.34 -13.90 12.86
C LEU A 104 -14.09 -15.12 13.43
N LYS A 105 -13.49 -16.32 13.35
CA LYS A 105 -14.05 -17.52 13.97
C LYS A 105 -14.16 -17.39 15.50
N ASN A 106 -13.16 -16.81 16.15
CA ASN A 106 -13.18 -16.59 17.59
C ASN A 106 -14.23 -15.53 17.98
N LYS A 107 -14.30 -14.41 17.24
CA LYS A 107 -15.35 -13.38 17.44
C LYS A 107 -16.74 -13.95 17.26
N LYS A 108 -16.94 -14.84 16.27
CA LYS A 108 -18.22 -15.53 16.09
C LYS A 108 -18.62 -16.35 17.30
N LYS A 109 -17.68 -17.16 17.86
CA LYS A 109 -17.97 -17.94 19.09
C LYS A 109 -18.39 -17.06 20.26
N VAL A 110 -17.75 -15.90 20.43
CA VAL A 110 -18.15 -14.93 21.47
C VAL A 110 -19.56 -14.42 21.20
N LEU A 111 -19.89 -14.05 19.95
CA LEU A 111 -21.23 -13.61 19.56
C LEU A 111 -22.28 -14.68 19.81
N ASP A 112 -22.01 -15.92 19.44
CA ASP A 112 -22.93 -17.06 19.64
C ASP A 112 -23.22 -17.23 21.14
N ASN A 113 -22.20 -17.19 22.00
CA ASN A 113 -22.35 -17.28 23.46
C ASN A 113 -23.15 -16.10 24.06
N GLU A 114 -22.91 -14.87 23.58
CA GLU A 114 -23.67 -13.68 24.03
C GLU A 114 -25.11 -13.70 23.55
N THR A 115 -25.35 -14.23 22.34
CA THR A 115 -26.72 -14.44 21.80
C THR A 115 -27.49 -15.44 22.65
N ASP A 116 -26.86 -16.55 23.03
CA ASP A 116 -27.45 -17.55 23.93
C ASP A 116 -27.76 -16.98 25.33
N TRP A 117 -26.87 -16.09 25.81
CA TRP A 117 -27.12 -15.41 27.08
C TRP A 117 -28.32 -14.44 26.98
N LEU A 118 -28.43 -13.69 25.91
CA LEU A 118 -29.57 -12.79 25.66
C LEU A 118 -30.92 -13.54 25.56
N SER A 119 -30.91 -14.72 24.92
CA SER A 119 -32.11 -15.55 24.72
C SER A 119 -32.67 -16.12 26.03
N LYS A 120 -31.80 -16.41 27.01
CA LYS A 120 -32.20 -16.99 28.32
C LYS A 120 -32.86 -16.03 29.30
N GLY A 121 -33.12 -14.79 28.93
CA GLY A 121 -33.87 -13.82 29.71
C GLY A 121 -33.20 -13.42 31.03
N VAL A 122 -32.60 -12.24 31.08
CA VAL A 122 -31.80 -11.78 32.24
C VAL A 122 -32.68 -11.14 33.30
N LYS A 123 -32.95 -11.83 34.42
CA LYS A 123 -33.86 -11.41 35.49
C LYS A 123 -33.28 -10.48 36.57
N ALA A 124 -32.03 -10.01 36.51
CA ALA A 124 -31.43 -9.18 37.58
C ALA A 124 -30.57 -8.03 37.06
N ARG A 125 -30.68 -6.83 37.66
CA ARG A 125 -29.87 -5.61 37.45
C ARG A 125 -30.01 -4.95 36.08
N ARG A 126 -31.14 -4.27 35.82
CA ARG A 126 -31.50 -3.59 34.56
C ARG A 126 -30.42 -2.75 33.93
N LYS A 127 -29.79 -1.80 34.62
CA LYS A 127 -28.77 -0.90 34.05
C LYS A 127 -27.51 -1.61 33.50
N ARG A 128 -27.00 -2.63 34.19
CA ARG A 128 -25.83 -3.40 33.76
C ARG A 128 -26.13 -4.23 32.53
N ASN A 129 -27.35 -4.70 32.40
CA ASN A 129 -27.79 -5.51 31.27
C ASN A 129 -28.07 -4.68 30.03
N GLU A 130 -28.54 -3.44 30.16
CA GLU A 130 -28.72 -2.50 29.06
C GLU A 130 -27.36 -2.16 28.41
N ARG A 131 -26.36 -1.79 29.22
CA ARG A 131 -25.00 -1.54 28.73
C ARG A 131 -24.38 -2.74 28.02
N ARG A 132 -24.51 -3.95 28.57
CA ARG A 132 -24.02 -5.18 27.93
C ARG A 132 -24.74 -5.47 26.63
N LYS A 133 -26.03 -5.14 26.53
CA LYS A 133 -26.81 -5.26 25.29
C LYS A 133 -26.34 -4.28 24.22
N GLU A 134 -26.03 -3.04 24.58
CA GLU A 134 -25.45 -2.05 23.67
C GLU A 134 -24.07 -2.50 23.18
N GLU A 135 -23.21 -2.95 24.09
CA GLU A 135 -21.89 -3.51 23.78
C GLU A 135 -21.99 -4.71 22.82
N PHE A 136 -23.00 -5.59 23.00
CA PHE A 136 -23.27 -6.71 22.11
C PHE A 136 -23.66 -6.25 20.70
N PHE A 137 -24.58 -5.28 20.57
CA PHE A 137 -25.01 -4.82 19.25
C PHE A 137 -23.86 -4.13 18.50
N SER A 138 -23.08 -3.28 19.15
CA SER A 138 -21.92 -2.64 18.55
C SER A 138 -20.86 -3.67 18.14
N PHE A 139 -20.62 -4.70 18.95
CA PHE A 139 -19.70 -5.79 18.64
C PHE A 139 -20.20 -6.64 17.44
N LYS A 140 -21.53 -6.91 17.39
CA LYS A 140 -22.16 -7.64 16.28
C LYS A 140 -22.02 -6.87 14.97
N GLU A 141 -22.31 -5.58 14.96
CA GLU A 141 -22.15 -4.73 13.78
C GLU A 141 -20.70 -4.69 13.29
N SER A 142 -19.74 -4.50 14.21
CA SER A 142 -18.31 -4.55 13.91
C SER A 142 -17.89 -5.90 13.31
N TYR A 143 -18.40 -7.01 13.83
CA TYR A 143 -18.14 -8.35 13.31
C TYR A 143 -18.71 -8.52 11.89
N GLU A 144 -19.95 -8.13 11.66
CA GLU A 144 -20.61 -8.25 10.34
C GLU A 144 -19.86 -7.43 9.28
N GLN A 145 -19.44 -6.22 9.62
CA GLN A 145 -18.62 -5.39 8.75
C GLN A 145 -17.28 -6.08 8.42
N GLN A 146 -16.53 -6.51 9.44
CA GLN A 146 -15.24 -7.20 9.25
C GLN A 146 -15.39 -8.49 8.44
N ARG A 147 -16.45 -9.26 8.69
CA ARG A 147 -16.74 -10.48 7.92
C ARG A 147 -17.05 -10.19 6.45
N SER A 148 -17.87 -9.17 6.19
CA SER A 148 -18.18 -8.74 4.83
C SER A 148 -16.91 -8.36 4.07
N ASP A 149 -16.06 -7.55 4.69
CA ASP A 149 -14.81 -7.08 4.09
C ASP A 149 -13.81 -8.22 3.87
N PHE A 150 -13.77 -9.18 4.78
CA PHE A 150 -12.95 -10.40 4.63
C PHE A 150 -13.41 -11.27 3.45
N ILE A 151 -14.72 -11.52 3.31
CA ILE A 151 -15.26 -12.30 2.19
C ILE A 151 -14.94 -11.63 0.86
N LYS A 152 -15.08 -10.31 0.75
CA LYS A 152 -14.71 -9.54 -0.46
C LYS A 152 -13.22 -9.71 -0.83
N THR A 153 -12.37 -9.93 0.14
CA THR A 153 -10.92 -10.12 -0.09
C THR A 153 -10.61 -11.55 -0.54
N ILE A 154 -11.19 -12.57 0.10
CA ILE A 154 -10.89 -14.00 -0.21
C ILE A 154 -11.42 -14.43 -1.58
N SER A 155 -12.58 -13.93 -2.01
CA SER A 155 -13.22 -14.36 -3.26
C SER A 155 -12.36 -14.22 -4.52
N LYS A 156 -11.13 -13.71 -4.41
CA LYS A 156 -10.24 -13.39 -5.54
C LYS A 156 -8.81 -13.97 -5.48
N ILE A 157 -8.43 -14.80 -4.47
CA ILE A 157 -7.01 -15.19 -4.33
C ILE A 157 -6.79 -16.64 -3.92
N ARG A 158 -5.92 -17.32 -4.70
CA ARG A 158 -5.17 -18.54 -4.29
C ARG A 158 -3.78 -18.49 -4.92
N ILE A 159 -2.66 -18.76 -4.17
CA ILE A 159 -1.37 -19.41 -4.52
C ILE A 159 -0.22 -19.08 -3.51
N PRO A 160 0.77 -19.98 -3.27
CA PRO A 160 1.77 -19.98 -2.17
C PRO A 160 3.25 -19.62 -2.55
N LEU A 161 4.09 -19.37 -1.70
CA LEU A 161 5.22 -19.50 -0.74
C LEU A 161 6.68 -19.34 -1.30
N GLU A 162 7.72 -18.91 -0.66
CA GLU A 162 8.54 -18.98 0.54
C GLU A 162 9.79 -18.03 0.62
N ASP A 163 10.51 -18.00 1.72
CA ASP A 163 11.24 -16.99 2.48
C ASP A 163 12.78 -16.81 2.42
N LYS A 164 13.34 -15.61 2.83
CA LYS A 164 14.43 -15.38 3.84
C LYS A 164 14.90 -13.90 4.00
N LYS A 165 15.54 -13.57 5.15
CA LYS A 165 15.79 -12.22 5.73
C LYS A 165 17.22 -11.69 5.57
N ASP A 166 17.43 -10.33 5.70
CA ASP A 166 18.52 -9.71 6.49
C ASP A 166 18.37 -8.19 6.72
N ASN A 167 19.07 -7.66 7.75
CA ASN A 167 18.89 -6.35 8.40
C ASN A 167 20.09 -5.41 8.29
N ASN A 168 19.89 -4.07 8.39
CA ASN A 168 20.66 -3.12 9.23
C ASN A 168 20.18 -1.65 9.12
N GLY A 169 20.07 -0.99 10.25
CA GLY A 169 20.17 0.35 10.82
C GLY A 169 19.73 1.67 10.12
N PRO A 170 19.24 2.67 10.90
CA PRO A 170 18.19 3.55 10.36
C PRO A 170 18.65 4.98 10.01
N ASN A 171 18.42 5.40 8.77
CA ASN A 171 18.21 6.81 8.41
C ASN A 171 16.80 6.96 7.83
N ILE A 172 15.88 7.59 8.59
CA ILE A 172 14.51 7.82 8.15
C ILE A 172 14.49 8.85 7.03
N LEU A 173 14.01 8.47 5.85
CA LEU A 173 13.79 9.37 4.72
C LEU A 173 12.40 10.01 4.77
N VAL A 174 11.36 9.21 5.00
CA VAL A 174 9.98 9.66 5.08
C VAL A 174 9.31 9.08 6.32
N ASN A 175 8.64 9.90 7.10
CA ASN A 175 7.90 9.49 8.29
C ASN A 175 6.41 9.83 8.13
N PHE A 176 5.60 8.81 7.95
CA PHE A 176 4.14 8.91 7.93
C PHE A 176 3.62 8.85 9.36
N ILE A 177 2.79 9.79 9.75
CA ILE A 177 2.24 9.91 11.11
C ILE A 177 0.73 10.04 11.01
N ASN A 178 0.00 8.98 11.31
CA ASN A 178 -1.46 8.88 11.32
C ASN A 178 -2.11 9.46 10.04
N VAL A 179 -1.55 9.11 8.88
CA VAL A 179 -1.96 9.63 7.59
C VAL A 179 -3.31 9.03 7.19
N SER A 180 -4.26 9.90 6.86
CA SER A 180 -5.57 9.52 6.33
C SER A 180 -5.91 10.37 5.11
N LYS A 181 -6.52 9.73 4.09
CA LYS A 181 -7.02 10.36 2.88
C LYS A 181 -8.25 9.64 2.35
N SER A 182 -9.27 10.42 2.03
CA SER A 182 -10.50 10.00 1.36
C SER A 182 -10.83 10.92 0.19
N PHE A 183 -11.67 10.45 -0.72
CA PHE A 183 -12.31 11.25 -1.76
C PHE A 183 -13.82 11.09 -1.67
N GLU A 184 -14.55 12.13 -2.00
CA GLU A 184 -15.99 12.04 -2.18
C GLU A 184 -16.29 11.35 -3.52
N ASP A 185 -17.04 10.25 -3.49
CA ASP A 185 -17.50 9.52 -4.67
C ASP A 185 -19.00 9.26 -4.51
N ASN A 186 -19.84 9.94 -5.31
CA ASN A 186 -21.30 9.78 -5.34
C ASN A 186 -21.98 9.76 -3.95
N ASN A 187 -21.74 10.76 -3.11
CA ASN A 187 -22.22 10.90 -1.73
C ASN A 187 -21.71 9.85 -0.72
N THR A 188 -20.73 9.03 -1.07
CA THR A 188 -20.07 8.12 -0.12
C THR A 188 -18.56 8.37 -0.08
N PRO A 189 -17.95 8.53 1.11
CA PRO A 189 -16.51 8.77 1.20
C PRO A 189 -15.74 7.51 0.80
N LYS A 190 -14.97 7.59 -0.28
CA LYS A 190 -14.03 6.55 -0.70
C LYS A 190 -12.73 6.72 0.05
N ILE A 191 -12.54 5.91 1.08
CA ILE A 191 -11.32 5.91 1.89
C ILE A 191 -10.17 5.29 1.09
N ILE A 192 -9.12 6.05 0.87
CA ILE A 192 -7.88 5.59 0.23
C ILE A 192 -6.94 5.01 1.28
N ILE A 193 -6.70 5.76 2.37
CA ILE A 193 -5.84 5.37 3.48
C ILE A 193 -6.45 5.89 4.77
N LYS A 194 -6.36 5.09 5.83
CA LYS A 194 -6.83 5.46 7.16
C LYS A 194 -5.78 5.11 8.22
N ASP A 195 -5.40 6.12 9.02
CA ASP A 195 -4.52 6.04 10.19
C ASP A 195 -3.19 5.30 9.91
N PHE A 196 -2.59 5.57 8.74
CA PHE A 196 -1.34 4.94 8.35
C PHE A 196 -0.14 5.65 8.98
N SER A 197 0.68 4.88 9.69
CA SER A 197 1.96 5.34 10.25
C SER A 197 3.07 4.39 9.85
N PHE A 198 4.15 4.94 9.26
CA PHE A 198 5.30 4.15 8.81
C PHE A 198 6.54 5.06 8.70
N LYS A 199 7.72 4.47 8.88
CA LYS A 199 9.00 5.15 8.66
C LYS A 199 9.73 4.48 7.51
N LEU A 200 9.88 5.20 6.40
CA LEU A 200 10.68 4.77 5.27
C LEU A 200 12.14 5.06 5.57
N MET A 201 12.95 4.01 5.57
CA MET A 201 14.38 4.10 5.85
C MET A 201 15.20 4.17 4.56
N ARG A 202 16.43 4.68 4.66
CA ARG A 202 17.38 4.65 3.54
C ARG A 202 17.62 3.21 3.09
N ASN A 203 17.76 3.00 1.78
CA ASN A 203 17.94 1.71 1.11
C ASN A 203 16.73 0.75 1.17
N GLU A 204 15.58 1.17 1.69
CA GLU A 204 14.36 0.39 1.53
C GLU A 204 13.81 0.53 0.10
N LYS A 205 13.38 -0.58 -0.46
CA LYS A 205 12.86 -0.73 -1.82
C LYS A 205 11.45 -1.28 -1.72
N ILE A 206 10.44 -0.39 -1.79
CA ILE A 206 9.06 -0.70 -1.44
C ILE A 206 8.20 -0.77 -2.70
N GLY A 207 7.53 -1.92 -2.90
CA GLY A 207 6.49 -2.07 -3.90
C GLY A 207 5.11 -1.74 -3.33
N ILE A 208 4.32 -0.94 -4.04
CA ILE A 208 2.94 -0.62 -3.68
C ILE A 208 2.02 -1.42 -4.58
N ILE A 209 1.17 -2.25 -4.00
CA ILE A 209 0.24 -3.11 -4.73
C ILE A 209 -1.20 -2.92 -4.25
N GLY A 210 -2.14 -3.18 -5.14
CA GLY A 210 -3.58 -3.08 -4.87
C GLY A 210 -4.37 -3.09 -6.17
N LYS A 211 -5.70 -3.15 -6.09
CA LYS A 211 -6.61 -3.08 -7.26
C LYS A 211 -6.52 -1.71 -7.95
N ASN A 212 -6.91 -1.66 -9.24
CA ASN A 212 -7.04 -0.39 -9.93
C ASN A 212 -8.09 0.49 -9.24
N GLY A 213 -7.83 1.79 -9.17
CA GLY A 213 -8.68 2.75 -8.49
C GLY A 213 -8.66 2.69 -6.96
N VAL A 214 -7.79 1.88 -6.32
CA VAL A 214 -7.69 1.79 -4.86
C VAL A 214 -6.91 2.95 -4.22
N GLY A 215 -6.24 3.79 -5.04
CA GLY A 215 -5.52 4.96 -4.55
C GLY A 215 -3.99 4.83 -4.51
N LYS A 216 -3.40 3.88 -5.27
CA LYS A 216 -1.94 3.70 -5.32
C LYS A 216 -1.20 4.98 -5.77
N SER A 217 -1.59 5.54 -6.90
CA SER A 217 -1.01 6.79 -7.41
C SER A 217 -1.30 7.98 -6.48
N SER A 218 -2.49 7.99 -5.86
CA SER A 218 -2.81 9.00 -4.83
C SER A 218 -1.87 8.92 -3.63
N PHE A 219 -1.43 7.71 -3.26
CA PHE A 219 -0.44 7.52 -2.20
C PHE A 219 0.90 8.17 -2.55
N LEU A 220 1.40 8.00 -3.77
CA LEU A 220 2.62 8.67 -4.21
C LEU A 220 2.45 10.20 -4.27
N LYS A 221 1.30 10.68 -4.78
CA LYS A 221 0.98 12.13 -4.84
C LYS A 221 0.88 12.78 -3.46
N MET A 222 0.57 12.04 -2.40
CA MET A 222 0.66 12.54 -1.02
C MET A 222 2.12 12.74 -0.56
N ILE A 223 3.03 11.90 -1.04
CA ILE A 223 4.46 12.03 -0.70
C ILE A 223 5.09 13.18 -1.47
N SER A 224 4.76 13.35 -2.77
CA SER A 224 5.26 14.47 -3.58
C SER A 224 4.68 15.84 -3.15
N GLY A 225 3.61 15.85 -2.36
CA GLY A 225 2.92 17.08 -1.94
C GLY A 225 1.83 17.54 -2.91
N ASP A 226 1.62 16.83 -4.03
CA ASP A 226 0.59 17.16 -5.04
C ASP A 226 -0.84 16.85 -4.55
N LEU A 227 -0.96 16.11 -3.46
CA LEU A 227 -2.24 15.75 -2.85
C LEU A 227 -2.23 16.04 -1.35
N VAL A 228 -3.14 16.91 -0.93
CA VAL A 228 -3.29 17.30 0.49
C VAL A 228 -3.91 16.15 1.29
N LEU A 229 -3.41 15.92 2.50
CA LEU A 229 -3.92 14.94 3.46
C LEU A 229 -5.20 15.45 4.12
N ASP A 230 -6.12 14.54 4.50
CA ASP A 230 -7.27 14.88 5.34
C ASP A 230 -6.85 14.94 6.81
N HIS A 231 -6.02 13.97 7.25
CA HIS A 231 -5.45 13.93 8.61
C HIS A 231 -4.02 13.42 8.60
N GLY A 232 -3.31 13.71 9.70
CA GLY A 232 -1.94 13.27 9.90
C GLY A 232 -0.92 14.18 9.23
N LYS A 233 0.29 13.69 9.09
CA LYS A 233 1.38 14.40 8.42
C LYS A 233 2.41 13.45 7.84
N ILE A 234 3.01 13.88 6.73
CA ILE A 234 4.19 13.24 6.14
C ILE A 234 5.37 14.18 6.39
N LYS A 235 6.39 13.67 7.08
CA LYS A 235 7.65 14.40 7.27
C LYS A 235 8.69 13.79 6.36
N ILE A 236 9.17 14.56 5.41
CA ILE A 236 10.29 14.21 4.55
C ILE A 236 11.54 14.80 5.19
N LYS A 237 12.64 14.04 5.22
CA LYS A 237 13.92 14.52 5.74
C LYS A 237 14.35 15.75 4.91
N LYS A 238 14.83 16.80 5.58
CA LYS A 238 15.46 17.93 4.88
C LYS A 238 16.69 17.42 4.11
N ASP A 239 16.95 18.03 2.97
CA ASP A 239 18.11 17.73 2.12
C ASP A 239 18.10 16.35 1.46
N ILE A 240 16.92 15.73 1.27
CA ILE A 240 16.78 14.65 0.32
C ILE A 240 16.30 15.18 -1.03
N ASN A 241 16.98 14.75 -2.08
CA ASN A 241 16.50 14.94 -3.43
C ASN A 241 15.59 13.76 -3.79
N PHE A 242 14.35 14.02 -4.21
CA PHE A 242 13.45 12.98 -4.72
C PHE A 242 12.91 13.35 -6.10
N SER A 243 12.77 12.37 -6.97
CA SER A 243 12.17 12.52 -8.29
C SER A 243 10.88 11.73 -8.37
N PHE A 244 9.88 12.28 -9.03
CA PHE A 244 8.61 11.63 -9.28
C PHE A 244 8.46 11.33 -10.78
N PHE A 245 8.32 10.05 -11.11
CA PHE A 245 8.00 9.60 -12.48
C PHE A 245 6.51 9.26 -12.54
N ASN A 246 5.74 10.05 -13.28
CA ASN A 246 4.30 9.87 -13.48
C ASN A 246 3.99 9.23 -14.83
N GLN A 247 2.82 8.60 -14.94
CA GLN A 247 2.31 8.03 -16.20
C GLN A 247 2.03 9.09 -17.27
N ASP A 248 1.59 10.27 -16.84
CA ASP A 248 1.26 11.38 -17.74
C ASP A 248 2.57 12.11 -18.12
N ALA A 249 3.12 11.78 -19.28
CA ALA A 249 4.37 12.35 -19.81
C ALA A 249 4.20 13.81 -20.33
N GLU A 250 3.33 14.61 -19.71
CA GLU A 250 3.02 15.97 -20.17
C GLU A 250 3.99 17.06 -19.70
N ASN A 251 4.95 16.74 -18.84
CA ASN A 251 5.88 17.77 -18.32
C ASN A 251 7.30 17.59 -18.83
N PHE A 252 7.50 17.64 -20.15
CA PHE A 252 8.77 18.11 -20.66
C PHE A 252 8.78 19.64 -20.56
N ASP A 253 9.46 20.13 -19.56
CA ASP A 253 9.77 21.56 -19.46
C ASP A 253 10.83 21.88 -20.53
N ASP A 254 10.41 22.35 -21.70
CA ASP A 254 11.26 22.74 -22.84
C ASP A 254 12.23 23.90 -22.49
N SER A 255 12.19 24.40 -21.27
CA SER A 255 12.98 25.54 -20.83
C SER A 255 14.35 25.20 -20.21
N LYS A 256 14.67 23.89 -20.08
CA LYS A 256 16.00 23.46 -19.62
C LYS A 256 16.74 22.68 -20.71
N SER A 257 17.19 23.39 -21.72
CA SER A 257 18.19 22.96 -22.70
C SER A 257 19.48 23.70 -22.49
#